data_f491f33c9d0c5f778635f363956e9ec7
#
_entry.id   f491f33c9d0c5f778635f363956e9ec7
#
_cell.length_a   1.000
_cell.length_b   1.000
_cell.length_c   1.000
_cell.angle_alpha   90.00
_cell.angle_beta   90.00
_cell.angle_gamma   90.00
#
_symmetry.space_group_name_H-M   'P 1'
#
loop_
_entity.id
_entity.type
_entity.pdbx_description
1 polymer ?
#
loop_
_entity_poly.entity_id
_entity_poly.type
_entity_poly.pdbx_seq_one_letter_code
_entity_poly.pdbx_strand_id
1 'polypeptide(L)'
;MVNQQEGFDCPGCAWPDPEHRTSFEFCENGAKAVADEAMKAHVTPEFFAKHSIQELSKMSDYQLNSSGRIASPVYLRKGSSHYERITWDDAFKKIASHLKATDDPDRSVFYTSGRTSNEAAFLYQAFVRAYGTNNLPDCSNMCHESSGKGLGQTIGIGKGTVSLDDFNHADVIMVIGQNPGTNHPRMLTALRDAKERGARILHVNPLPEAGLSRFKHPQDYMKGNMKTTTLADLHLPVRIGGDAALVKGLIKHQLQRNAVDKSFIDGKTDGFKSMASQLETVEWDTIEPVSYTHLTLPTKQD
;
A
#
# COMPACT_ATOMS: atom_id res chain seq x y z
N MET A 1 -20.01 -17.98 -6.27
CA MET A 1 -19.83 -18.04 -7.71
C MET A 1 -19.84 -16.62 -8.23
N VAL A 2 -18.85 -16.22 -8.93
CA VAL A 2 -18.66 -14.85 -9.41
C VAL A 2 -19.46 -14.68 -10.69
N ASN A 3 -20.14 -13.56 -10.87
CA ASN A 3 -21.20 -13.40 -11.85
C ASN A 3 -20.74 -12.88 -13.23
N GLN A 4 -19.46 -12.74 -13.46
CA GLN A 4 -18.93 -12.21 -14.72
C GLN A 4 -18.51 -13.36 -15.62
N GLN A 5 -18.87 -13.29 -16.90
CA GLN A 5 -18.58 -14.35 -17.88
C GLN A 5 -17.08 -14.57 -18.05
N GLU A 6 -16.28 -13.51 -17.95
CA GLU A 6 -14.83 -13.53 -18.16
C GLU A 6 -14.01 -13.43 -16.87
N GLY A 7 -14.63 -13.71 -15.72
CA GLY A 7 -14.01 -13.58 -14.42
C GLY A 7 -14.66 -12.52 -13.55
N PHE A 8 -13.92 -11.94 -12.63
CA PHE A 8 -14.42 -10.90 -11.75
C PHE A 8 -13.36 -9.82 -11.49
N ASP A 9 -13.81 -8.58 -11.35
CA ASP A 9 -12.97 -7.49 -10.92
C ASP A 9 -12.85 -7.48 -9.41
N CYS A 10 -11.61 -7.37 -8.94
CA CYS A 10 -11.31 -7.29 -7.52
C CYS A 10 -11.11 -5.83 -7.10
N PRO A 11 -11.77 -5.37 -6.03
CA PRO A 11 -11.58 -4.01 -5.52
C PRO A 11 -10.28 -3.84 -4.71
N GLY A 12 -9.41 -4.86 -4.65
CA GLY A 12 -8.25 -4.89 -3.76
C GLY A 12 -7.10 -4.00 -4.18
N CYS A 13 -6.61 -4.15 -5.39
CA CYS A 13 -5.49 -3.39 -5.93
C CYS A 13 -5.61 -3.25 -7.45
N ALA A 14 -4.74 -2.42 -8.04
CA ALA A 14 -4.71 -2.18 -9.49
C ALA A 14 -3.51 -2.87 -10.16
N TRP A 15 -3.02 -3.99 -9.64
CA TRP A 15 -1.94 -4.72 -10.29
C TRP A 15 -2.42 -5.29 -11.64
N PRO A 16 -1.70 -5.06 -12.74
CA PRO A 16 -2.14 -5.48 -14.06
C PRO A 16 -2.10 -6.99 -14.21
N ASP A 17 -2.95 -7.50 -15.10
CA ASP A 17 -2.89 -8.88 -15.55
C ASP A 17 -1.80 -9.04 -16.62
N PRO A 18 -1.17 -10.23 -16.73
CA PRO A 18 -0.23 -10.52 -17.80
C PRO A 18 -0.95 -10.56 -19.16
N GLU A 19 -0.25 -10.21 -20.23
CA GLU A 19 -0.80 -10.25 -21.60
C GLU A 19 -1.26 -11.67 -22.03
N HIS A 20 -0.50 -12.68 -21.60
CA HIS A 20 -0.81 -14.09 -21.85
C HIS A 20 -1.32 -14.75 -20.59
N ARG A 21 -2.65 -14.90 -20.50
CA ARG A 21 -3.31 -15.51 -19.36
C ARG A 21 -3.43 -17.02 -19.50
N THR A 22 -3.29 -17.71 -18.38
CA THR A 22 -3.68 -19.12 -18.26
C THR A 22 -5.07 -19.24 -17.64
N SER A 23 -5.72 -20.39 -17.78
CA SER A 23 -7.04 -20.65 -17.16
C SER A 23 -7.01 -20.58 -15.62
N PHE A 24 -5.83 -20.60 -15.01
CA PHE A 24 -5.62 -20.50 -13.56
C PHE A 24 -4.98 -19.18 -13.15
N GLU A 25 -4.98 -18.18 -14.03
CA GLU A 25 -4.44 -16.85 -13.71
C GLU A 25 -5.46 -16.05 -12.89
N PHE A 26 -5.24 -16.00 -11.60
CA PHE A 26 -6.04 -15.22 -10.66
C PHE A 26 -5.24 -14.86 -9.42
N CYS A 27 -5.72 -13.88 -8.67
CA CYS A 27 -5.18 -13.52 -7.37
C CYS A 27 -6.02 -14.16 -6.25
N GLU A 28 -5.42 -15.00 -5.43
CA GLU A 28 -6.09 -15.68 -4.32
C GLU A 28 -6.65 -14.67 -3.30
N ASN A 29 -5.91 -13.61 -3.02
CA ASN A 29 -6.38 -12.53 -2.14
C ASN A 29 -7.57 -11.77 -2.73
N GLY A 30 -7.57 -11.54 -4.05
CA GLY A 30 -8.70 -10.94 -4.76
C GLY A 30 -9.93 -11.83 -4.71
N ALA A 31 -9.77 -13.11 -5.00
CA ALA A 31 -10.85 -14.09 -4.89
C ALA A 31 -11.44 -14.14 -3.48
N LYS A 32 -10.56 -14.15 -2.45
CA LYS A 32 -10.99 -14.09 -1.06
C LYS A 32 -11.74 -12.79 -0.74
N ALA A 33 -11.26 -11.65 -1.19
CA ALA A 33 -11.92 -10.36 -0.95
C ALA A 33 -13.34 -10.32 -1.54
N VAL A 34 -13.52 -10.82 -2.77
CA VAL A 34 -14.83 -10.93 -3.40
C VAL A 34 -15.74 -11.90 -2.64
N ALA A 35 -15.21 -13.04 -2.19
CA ALA A 35 -15.96 -14.00 -1.38
C ALA A 35 -16.38 -13.39 -0.02
N ASP A 36 -15.51 -12.64 0.62
CA ASP A 36 -15.80 -11.95 1.89
C ASP A 36 -16.87 -10.86 1.70
N GLU A 37 -16.83 -10.11 0.61
CA GLU A 37 -17.86 -9.11 0.29
C GLU A 37 -19.23 -9.73 -0.03
N ALA A 38 -19.24 -10.92 -0.62
CA ALA A 38 -20.47 -11.67 -0.92
C ALA A 38 -20.98 -12.52 0.25
N MET A 39 -20.39 -12.41 1.42
CA MET A 39 -20.73 -13.20 2.61
C MET A 39 -22.17 -12.95 3.03
N LYS A 40 -22.94 -14.04 3.22
CA LYS A 40 -24.34 -14.01 3.67
C LYS A 40 -24.49 -14.07 5.18
N ALA A 41 -23.46 -14.50 5.90
CA ALA A 41 -23.47 -14.52 7.37
C ALA A 41 -23.53 -13.11 7.95
N HIS A 42 -24.32 -12.95 9.00
CA HIS A 42 -24.46 -11.69 9.72
C HIS A 42 -24.07 -11.83 11.18
N VAL A 43 -23.38 -10.84 11.68
CA VAL A 43 -23.16 -10.66 13.11
C VAL A 43 -24.37 -9.94 13.69
N THR A 44 -25.14 -10.66 14.49
CA THR A 44 -26.41 -10.18 15.06
C THR A 44 -26.21 -9.58 16.46
N PRO A 45 -27.21 -8.88 17.02
CA PRO A 45 -27.17 -8.38 18.39
C PRO A 45 -26.91 -9.48 19.43
N GLU A 46 -27.41 -10.69 19.19
CA GLU A 46 -27.23 -11.85 20.06
C GLU A 46 -25.77 -12.31 20.10
N PHE A 47 -25.06 -12.19 18.98
CA PHE A 47 -23.61 -12.44 18.94
C PHE A 47 -22.87 -11.49 19.86
N PHE A 48 -23.18 -10.20 19.81
CA PHE A 48 -22.55 -9.20 20.67
C PHE A 48 -22.96 -9.32 22.15
N ALA A 49 -24.17 -9.80 22.43
CA ALA A 49 -24.61 -10.09 23.80
C ALA A 49 -23.88 -11.32 24.38
N LYS A 50 -23.47 -12.26 23.54
CA LYS A 50 -22.79 -13.48 23.94
C LYS A 50 -21.28 -13.29 24.10
N HIS A 51 -20.67 -12.42 23.31
CA HIS A 51 -19.22 -12.23 23.26
C HIS A 51 -18.81 -10.87 23.83
N SER A 52 -18.08 -10.89 24.93
CA SER A 52 -17.47 -9.69 25.50
C SER A 52 -16.39 -9.13 24.59
N ILE A 53 -16.06 -7.85 24.77
CA ILE A 53 -14.93 -7.19 24.06
C ILE A 53 -13.63 -7.95 24.32
N GLN A 54 -13.44 -8.42 25.54
CA GLN A 54 -12.24 -9.16 25.91
C GLN A 54 -12.14 -10.51 25.17
N GLU A 55 -13.27 -11.18 24.90
CA GLU A 55 -13.28 -12.40 24.10
C GLU A 55 -13.05 -12.08 22.63
N LEU A 56 -13.74 -11.06 22.08
CA LEU A 56 -13.55 -10.62 20.70
C LEU A 56 -12.11 -10.19 20.43
N SER A 57 -11.46 -9.51 21.37
CA SER A 57 -10.06 -9.08 21.21
C SER A 57 -9.02 -10.22 21.19
N LYS A 58 -9.42 -11.42 21.62
CA LYS A 58 -8.59 -12.63 21.57
C LYS A 58 -8.79 -13.43 20.28
N MET A 59 -9.85 -13.13 19.51
CA MET A 59 -10.09 -13.76 18.22
C MET A 59 -9.10 -13.24 17.18
N SER A 60 -8.67 -14.11 16.27
CA SER A 60 -7.88 -13.70 15.12
C SER A 60 -8.75 -12.90 14.13
N ASP A 61 -8.10 -12.08 13.29
CA ASP A 61 -8.79 -11.33 12.23
C ASP A 61 -9.62 -12.24 11.32
N TYR A 62 -9.09 -13.44 11.03
CA TYR A 62 -9.81 -14.46 10.27
C TYR A 62 -11.10 -14.91 10.97
N GLN A 63 -11.06 -15.17 12.28
CA GLN A 63 -12.24 -15.59 13.05
C GLN A 63 -13.27 -14.46 13.10
N LEU A 64 -12.84 -13.22 13.34
CA LEU A 64 -13.73 -12.05 13.35
C LEU A 64 -14.40 -11.86 11.98
N ASN A 65 -13.61 -11.89 10.90
CA ASN A 65 -14.14 -11.74 9.54
C ASN A 65 -15.13 -12.89 9.19
N SER A 66 -14.80 -14.12 9.57
CA SER A 66 -15.64 -15.30 9.31
C SER A 66 -16.96 -15.32 10.09
N SER A 67 -17.06 -14.52 11.15
CA SER A 67 -18.28 -14.41 11.95
C SER A 67 -19.44 -13.77 11.17
N GLY A 68 -19.13 -12.98 10.17
CA GLY A 68 -20.14 -12.35 9.32
C GLY A 68 -20.07 -10.84 9.29
N ARG A 69 -21.02 -10.23 8.57
CA ARG A 69 -21.13 -8.79 8.42
C ARG A 69 -22.03 -8.19 9.52
N ILE A 70 -21.63 -7.03 10.05
CA ILE A 70 -22.42 -6.32 11.06
C ILE A 70 -23.71 -5.81 10.41
N ALA A 71 -24.86 -6.28 10.90
CA ALA A 71 -26.17 -6.03 10.30
C ALA A 71 -26.97 -4.90 10.98
N SER A 72 -26.50 -4.41 12.12
CA SER A 72 -27.19 -3.38 12.90
C SER A 72 -26.21 -2.47 13.59
N PRO A 73 -26.55 -1.21 13.85
CA PRO A 73 -25.72 -0.34 14.66
C PRO A 73 -25.56 -0.92 16.07
N VAL A 74 -24.34 -0.93 16.55
CA VAL A 74 -23.99 -1.34 17.91
C VAL A 74 -23.21 -0.24 18.59
N TYR A 75 -23.36 -0.14 19.89
CA TYR A 75 -22.74 0.88 20.72
C TYR A 75 -22.13 0.27 21.97
N LEU A 76 -20.92 0.70 22.29
CA LEU A 76 -20.26 0.34 23.53
C LEU A 76 -20.45 1.46 24.56
N ARG A 77 -21.22 1.21 25.60
CA ARG A 77 -21.36 2.18 26.70
C ARG A 77 -20.06 2.19 27.54
N LYS A 78 -19.74 3.35 28.07
CA LYS A 78 -18.61 3.48 29.00
C LYS A 78 -18.81 2.53 30.19
N GLY A 79 -17.85 1.66 30.42
CA GLY A 79 -17.89 0.65 31.49
C GLY A 79 -18.63 -0.64 31.15
N SER A 80 -19.22 -0.76 29.95
CA SER A 80 -19.78 -2.03 29.47
C SER A 80 -18.68 -2.93 28.92
N SER A 81 -18.84 -4.24 29.12
CA SER A 81 -18.00 -5.27 28.51
C SER A 81 -18.55 -5.84 27.21
N HIS A 82 -19.75 -5.43 26.81
CA HIS A 82 -20.44 -5.93 25.63
C HIS A 82 -20.98 -4.78 24.79
N TYR A 83 -21.00 -4.98 23.47
CA TYR A 83 -21.72 -4.08 22.58
C TYR A 83 -23.23 -4.30 22.70
N GLU A 84 -23.99 -3.21 22.67
CA GLU A 84 -25.44 -3.20 22.70
C GLU A 84 -26.00 -2.72 21.35
N ARG A 85 -27.06 -3.33 20.89
CA ARG A 85 -27.81 -2.82 19.74
C ARG A 85 -28.41 -1.47 20.08
N ILE A 86 -28.30 -0.53 19.15
CA ILE A 86 -29.04 0.74 19.17
C ILE A 86 -29.83 0.90 17.88
N THR A 87 -30.80 1.78 17.87
CA THR A 87 -31.53 2.16 16.64
C THR A 87 -30.64 3.07 15.76
N TRP A 88 -30.94 3.15 14.47
CA TRP A 88 -30.30 4.12 13.60
C TRP A 88 -30.52 5.55 14.06
N ASP A 89 -31.74 5.87 14.52
CA ASP A 89 -32.06 7.19 15.06
C ASP A 89 -31.21 7.54 16.28
N ASP A 90 -30.99 6.60 17.18
CA ASP A 90 -30.14 6.82 18.34
C ASP A 90 -28.65 6.95 17.94
N ALA A 91 -28.21 6.17 16.94
CA ALA A 91 -26.85 6.31 16.38
C ALA A 91 -26.64 7.72 15.78
N PHE A 92 -27.58 8.18 14.95
CA PHE A 92 -27.50 9.52 14.35
C PHE A 92 -27.59 10.64 15.40
N LYS A 93 -28.45 10.51 16.40
CA LYS A 93 -28.54 11.49 17.50
C LYS A 93 -27.21 11.57 18.26
N LYS A 94 -26.58 10.44 18.55
CA LYS A 94 -25.27 10.40 19.23
C LYS A 94 -24.17 11.04 18.39
N ILE A 95 -24.07 10.69 17.11
CA ILE A 95 -23.11 11.28 16.18
C ILE A 95 -23.31 12.79 16.09
N ALA A 96 -24.57 13.24 15.86
CA ALA A 96 -24.89 14.65 15.79
C ALA A 96 -24.59 15.40 17.09
N SER A 97 -24.83 14.78 18.25
CA SER A 97 -24.48 15.37 19.55
C SER A 97 -22.99 15.61 19.70
N HIS A 98 -22.16 14.63 19.31
CA HIS A 98 -20.69 14.79 19.37
C HIS A 98 -20.20 15.85 18.38
N LEU A 99 -20.70 15.86 17.15
CA LEU A 99 -20.33 16.87 16.15
C LEU A 99 -20.74 18.28 16.57
N LYS A 100 -21.95 18.44 17.15
CA LYS A 100 -22.42 19.74 17.66
C LYS A 100 -21.66 20.23 18.91
N ALA A 101 -21.09 19.31 19.68
CA ALA A 101 -20.25 19.65 20.83
C ALA A 101 -18.84 20.14 20.44
N THR A 102 -18.50 20.06 19.17
CA THR A 102 -17.25 20.60 18.63
C THR A 102 -17.48 22.08 18.32
N ASP A 103 -16.80 22.97 19.04
CA ASP A 103 -16.99 24.43 18.95
C ASP A 103 -16.68 24.99 17.55
N ASP A 104 -15.70 24.38 16.88
CA ASP A 104 -15.23 24.76 15.56
C ASP A 104 -15.27 23.55 14.63
N PRO A 105 -16.08 23.56 13.54
CA PRO A 105 -16.14 22.48 12.57
C PRO A 105 -14.79 22.08 11.97
N ASP A 106 -13.85 23.03 11.85
CA ASP A 106 -12.51 22.74 11.31
C ASP A 106 -11.63 21.90 12.25
N ARG A 107 -12.08 21.67 13.48
CA ARG A 107 -11.43 20.70 14.39
C ARG A 107 -11.88 19.26 14.13
N SER A 108 -12.82 19.06 13.20
CA SER A 108 -13.27 17.73 12.76
C SER A 108 -12.62 17.35 11.43
N VAL A 109 -12.22 16.11 11.31
CA VAL A 109 -11.63 15.54 10.08
C VAL A 109 -12.50 14.35 9.64
N PHE A 110 -12.85 14.33 8.36
CA PHE A 110 -13.73 13.34 7.76
C PHE A 110 -12.99 12.54 6.70
N TYR A 111 -12.48 11.38 7.08
CA TYR A 111 -11.72 10.51 6.19
C TYR A 111 -12.62 9.51 5.48
N THR A 112 -12.34 9.25 4.21
CA THR A 112 -12.95 8.15 3.46
C THR A 112 -11.90 7.37 2.67
N SER A 113 -12.17 6.09 2.48
CA SER A 113 -11.34 5.19 1.68
C SER A 113 -11.68 5.30 0.19
N GLY A 114 -10.71 5.04 -0.70
CA GLY A 114 -10.93 4.92 -2.14
C GLY A 114 -11.87 3.77 -2.55
N ARG A 115 -12.27 2.90 -1.62
CA ARG A 115 -13.25 1.83 -1.83
C ARG A 115 -14.70 2.26 -1.59
N THR A 116 -14.93 3.52 -1.20
CA THR A 116 -16.26 4.10 -1.06
C THR A 116 -16.90 4.29 -2.43
N SER A 117 -18.19 3.93 -2.58
CA SER A 117 -18.91 4.19 -3.82
C SER A 117 -19.01 5.70 -4.10
N ASN A 118 -19.12 6.07 -5.37
CA ASN A 118 -19.21 7.48 -5.77
C ASN A 118 -20.42 8.18 -5.15
N GLU A 119 -21.55 7.49 -5.05
CA GLU A 119 -22.78 8.02 -4.44
C GLU A 119 -22.59 8.28 -2.94
N ALA A 120 -21.98 7.34 -2.23
CA ALA A 120 -21.68 7.50 -0.81
C ALA A 120 -20.64 8.62 -0.59
N ALA A 121 -19.62 8.72 -1.43
CA ALA A 121 -18.61 9.78 -1.37
C ALA A 121 -19.24 11.16 -1.61
N PHE A 122 -20.16 11.28 -2.58
CA PHE A 122 -20.90 12.50 -2.85
C PHE A 122 -21.75 12.94 -1.65
N LEU A 123 -22.55 12.03 -1.09
CA LEU A 123 -23.38 12.32 0.08
C LEU A 123 -22.53 12.68 1.30
N TYR A 124 -21.43 11.97 1.48
CA TYR A 124 -20.48 12.25 2.58
C TYR A 124 -19.87 13.65 2.45
N GLN A 125 -19.43 14.03 1.27
CA GLN A 125 -18.91 15.37 1.00
C GLN A 125 -19.98 16.45 1.23
N ALA A 126 -21.21 16.23 0.75
CA ALA A 126 -22.33 17.17 0.97
C ALA A 126 -22.63 17.32 2.46
N PHE A 127 -22.63 16.23 3.22
CA PHE A 127 -22.79 16.25 4.68
C PHE A 127 -21.70 17.07 5.38
N VAL A 128 -20.44 16.83 5.05
CA VAL A 128 -19.30 17.52 5.69
C VAL A 128 -19.31 19.01 5.40
N ARG A 129 -19.65 19.41 4.18
CA ARG A 129 -19.82 20.81 3.81
C ARG A 129 -21.02 21.46 4.51
N ALA A 130 -22.12 20.75 4.66
CA ALA A 130 -23.28 21.23 5.43
C ALA A 130 -22.98 21.33 6.94
N TYR A 131 -22.08 20.50 7.45
CA TYR A 131 -21.57 20.60 8.82
C TYR A 131 -20.71 21.87 9.03
N GLY A 132 -20.05 22.36 7.99
CA GLY A 132 -19.34 23.65 8.01
C GLY A 132 -17.82 23.55 7.87
N THR A 133 -17.29 22.40 7.40
CA THR A 133 -15.85 22.25 7.14
C THR A 133 -15.60 21.63 5.76
N ASN A 134 -14.36 21.73 5.28
CA ASN A 134 -13.88 21.09 4.09
C ASN A 134 -12.71 20.11 4.38
N ASN A 135 -12.55 19.71 5.63
CA ASN A 135 -11.51 18.78 6.08
C ASN A 135 -11.84 17.34 5.66
N LEU A 136 -11.63 17.07 4.39
CA LEU A 136 -11.90 15.80 3.71
C LEU A 136 -10.61 15.19 3.12
N PRO A 137 -9.64 14.81 3.96
CA PRO A 137 -8.50 14.04 3.46
C PRO A 137 -8.99 12.68 2.96
N ASP A 138 -8.43 12.23 1.87
CA ASP A 138 -8.70 10.91 1.31
C ASP A 138 -7.43 10.10 1.07
N CYS A 139 -7.57 8.84 0.67
CA CYS A 139 -6.44 7.98 0.41
C CYS A 139 -5.61 8.43 -0.79
N SER A 140 -6.21 9.05 -1.81
CA SER A 140 -5.50 9.53 -3.00
C SER A 140 -4.50 10.63 -2.64
N ASN A 141 -4.93 11.61 -1.84
CA ASN A 141 -4.07 12.70 -1.39
C ASN A 141 -2.91 12.19 -0.53
N MET A 142 -3.17 11.28 0.39
CA MET A 142 -2.16 10.76 1.31
C MET A 142 -1.27 9.70 0.68
N CYS A 143 -1.75 8.97 -0.33
CA CYS A 143 -1.02 7.85 -0.92
C CYS A 143 -0.16 8.29 -2.10
N HIS A 144 -0.72 8.86 -3.16
CA HIS A 144 -0.04 9.03 -4.44
C HIS A 144 -0.12 10.43 -5.05
N GLU A 145 -0.75 11.41 -4.42
CA GLU A 145 -0.79 12.76 -5.00
C GLU A 145 0.60 13.36 -5.14
N SER A 146 1.46 13.19 -4.13
CA SER A 146 2.85 13.65 -4.18
C SER A 146 3.64 12.96 -5.29
N SER A 147 3.43 11.67 -5.50
CA SER A 147 4.02 10.91 -6.62
C SER A 147 3.52 11.45 -7.96
N GLY A 148 2.21 11.69 -8.10
CA GLY A 148 1.62 12.25 -9.30
C GLY A 148 2.17 13.62 -9.66
N LYS A 149 2.34 14.50 -8.67
CA LYS A 149 2.95 15.82 -8.86
C LYS A 149 4.43 15.72 -9.25
N GLY A 150 5.20 14.89 -8.55
CA GLY A 150 6.62 14.69 -8.85
C GLY A 150 6.84 14.11 -10.25
N LEU A 151 6.13 13.06 -10.61
CA LEU A 151 6.21 12.42 -11.92
C LEU A 151 5.72 13.35 -13.03
N GLY A 152 4.63 14.09 -12.81
CA GLY A 152 4.13 15.08 -13.77
C GLY A 152 5.14 16.16 -14.12
N GLN A 153 5.97 16.57 -13.16
CA GLN A 153 7.05 17.55 -13.38
C GLN A 153 8.28 16.96 -14.05
N THR A 154 8.55 15.66 -13.84
CA THR A 154 9.81 15.03 -14.29
C THR A 154 9.66 14.21 -15.57
N ILE A 155 8.54 13.53 -15.76
CA ILE A 155 8.26 12.71 -16.94
C ILE A 155 6.99 13.11 -17.70
N GLY A 156 6.34 14.20 -17.31
CA GLY A 156 5.17 14.76 -17.98
C GLY A 156 3.84 14.07 -17.69
N ILE A 157 3.83 12.97 -16.92
CA ILE A 157 2.61 12.24 -16.57
C ILE A 157 2.69 11.74 -15.13
N GLY A 158 1.59 11.89 -14.38
CA GLY A 158 1.50 11.55 -12.96
C GLY A 158 1.32 10.06 -12.66
N LYS A 159 1.86 9.17 -13.48
CA LYS A 159 1.78 7.70 -13.29
C LYS A 159 3.01 7.00 -13.85
N GLY A 160 3.15 5.70 -13.54
CA GLY A 160 4.19 4.85 -14.13
C GLY A 160 4.06 4.74 -15.65
N THR A 161 5.20 4.64 -16.33
CA THR A 161 5.33 4.57 -17.80
C THR A 161 5.83 3.20 -18.27
N VAL A 162 5.97 2.26 -17.37
CA VAL A 162 6.44 0.88 -17.64
C VAL A 162 5.25 -0.09 -17.67
N SER A 163 5.41 -1.18 -18.38
CA SER A 163 4.46 -2.30 -18.43
C SER A 163 4.83 -3.39 -17.42
N LEU A 164 3.94 -4.37 -17.24
CA LEU A 164 4.26 -5.55 -16.42
C LEU A 164 5.42 -6.36 -17.03
N ASP A 165 5.53 -6.39 -18.35
CA ASP A 165 6.59 -7.13 -19.04
C ASP A 165 8.00 -6.55 -18.79
N ASP A 166 8.13 -5.26 -18.48
CA ASP A 166 9.41 -4.66 -18.14
C ASP A 166 10.07 -5.31 -16.92
N PHE A 167 9.27 -5.91 -16.01
CA PHE A 167 9.82 -6.72 -14.92
C PHE A 167 10.63 -7.91 -15.44
N ASN A 168 10.28 -8.44 -16.61
CA ASN A 168 10.97 -9.56 -17.24
C ASN A 168 12.33 -9.19 -17.85
N HIS A 169 12.60 -7.91 -18.01
CA HIS A 169 13.82 -7.39 -18.63
C HIS A 169 14.73 -6.65 -17.67
N ALA A 170 14.25 -6.38 -16.45
CA ALA A 170 15.03 -5.66 -15.45
C ALA A 170 16.09 -6.55 -14.80
N ASP A 171 17.35 -6.08 -14.74
CA ASP A 171 18.44 -6.72 -14.00
C ASP A 171 18.46 -6.31 -12.52
N VAL A 172 17.95 -5.11 -12.22
CA VAL A 172 17.85 -4.58 -10.85
C VAL A 172 16.47 -3.98 -10.64
N ILE A 173 15.80 -4.39 -9.58
CA ILE A 173 14.50 -3.86 -9.18
C ILE A 173 14.63 -3.27 -7.78
N MET A 174 14.30 -2.00 -7.63
CA MET A 174 14.27 -1.32 -6.34
C MET A 174 12.82 -1.12 -5.90
N VAL A 175 12.43 -1.74 -4.78
CA VAL A 175 11.11 -1.62 -4.17
C VAL A 175 11.22 -0.65 -3.01
N ILE A 176 10.63 0.54 -3.17
CA ILE A 176 10.76 1.63 -2.21
C ILE A 176 9.42 1.91 -1.54
N GLY A 177 9.38 1.85 -0.21
CA GLY A 177 8.21 2.22 0.60
C GLY A 177 6.99 1.31 0.43
N GLN A 178 7.16 0.13 -0.16
CA GLN A 178 6.04 -0.76 -0.47
C GLN A 178 6.03 -2.04 0.37
N ASN A 179 4.81 -2.48 0.70
CA ASN A 179 4.53 -3.81 1.20
C ASN A 179 3.68 -4.58 0.16
N PRO A 180 4.30 -5.16 -0.87
CA PRO A 180 3.55 -5.81 -1.94
C PRO A 180 2.77 -7.03 -1.45
N GLY A 181 3.25 -7.73 -0.43
CA GLY A 181 2.54 -8.87 0.15
C GLY A 181 1.16 -8.52 0.69
N THR A 182 0.99 -7.30 1.19
CA THR A 182 -0.29 -6.79 1.70
C THR A 182 -1.08 -6.05 0.62
N ASN A 183 -0.43 -5.16 -0.14
CA ASN A 183 -1.12 -4.19 -0.99
C ASN A 183 -1.22 -4.61 -2.46
N HIS A 184 -0.25 -5.39 -2.95
CA HIS A 184 -0.16 -5.86 -4.35
C HIS A 184 0.34 -7.30 -4.41
N PRO A 185 -0.43 -8.30 -3.95
CA PRO A 185 0.07 -9.67 -3.78
C PRO A 185 0.62 -10.29 -5.07
N ARG A 186 0.04 -9.96 -6.22
CA ARG A 186 0.52 -10.46 -7.51
C ARG A 186 1.87 -9.89 -7.95
N MET A 187 2.26 -8.74 -7.42
CA MET A 187 3.62 -8.21 -7.61
C MET A 187 4.70 -9.17 -7.11
N LEU A 188 4.42 -9.93 -6.04
CA LEU A 188 5.37 -10.92 -5.52
C LEU A 188 5.70 -12.01 -6.55
N THR A 189 4.74 -12.37 -7.41
CA THR A 189 4.99 -13.30 -8.52
C THR A 189 5.95 -12.70 -9.53
N ALA A 190 5.72 -11.48 -9.98
CA ALA A 190 6.61 -10.79 -10.93
C ALA A 190 8.03 -10.62 -10.36
N LEU A 191 8.15 -10.29 -9.07
CA LEU A 191 9.44 -10.21 -8.39
C LEU A 191 10.14 -11.56 -8.29
N ARG A 192 9.41 -12.65 -7.98
CA ARG A 192 9.98 -14.00 -7.98
C ARG A 192 10.51 -14.39 -9.35
N ASP A 193 9.71 -14.18 -10.38
CA ASP A 193 10.07 -14.55 -11.74
C ASP A 193 11.29 -13.76 -12.22
N ALA A 194 11.39 -12.47 -11.89
CA ALA A 194 12.59 -11.67 -12.10
C ALA A 194 13.79 -12.20 -11.34
N LYS A 195 13.62 -12.56 -10.07
CA LYS A 195 14.66 -13.16 -9.23
C LYS A 195 15.20 -14.47 -9.79
N GLU A 196 14.31 -15.34 -10.26
CA GLU A 196 14.66 -16.63 -10.85
C GLU A 196 15.46 -16.49 -12.15
N ARG A 197 15.29 -15.38 -12.87
CA ARG A 197 16.14 -15.01 -14.02
C ARG A 197 17.51 -14.43 -13.63
N GLY A 198 17.72 -14.12 -12.36
CA GLY A 198 18.97 -13.55 -11.85
C GLY A 198 18.91 -12.06 -11.52
N ALA A 199 17.76 -11.41 -11.63
CA ALA A 199 17.62 -10.02 -11.21
C ALA A 199 17.91 -9.82 -9.73
N ARG A 200 18.47 -8.66 -9.38
CA ARG A 200 18.70 -8.24 -7.99
C ARG A 200 17.56 -7.38 -7.51
N ILE A 201 17.07 -7.67 -6.30
CA ILE A 201 15.97 -6.94 -5.69
C ILE A 201 16.46 -6.22 -4.44
N LEU A 202 16.34 -4.89 -4.47
CA LEU A 202 16.65 -4.01 -3.35
C LEU A 202 15.36 -3.57 -2.69
N HIS A 203 15.24 -3.76 -1.38
CA HIS A 203 14.09 -3.34 -0.60
C HIS A 203 14.46 -2.15 0.27
N VAL A 204 13.91 -0.99 -0.03
CA VAL A 204 14.08 0.25 0.74
C VAL A 204 12.80 0.52 1.53
N ASN A 205 12.84 0.28 2.82
CA ASN A 205 11.66 0.42 3.68
C ASN A 205 12.08 0.48 5.15
N PRO A 206 11.44 1.29 5.99
CA PRO A 206 11.70 1.27 7.43
C PRO A 206 11.52 -0.12 8.08
N LEU A 207 10.63 -0.95 7.52
CA LEU A 207 10.31 -2.27 8.02
C LEU A 207 10.72 -3.38 7.05
N PRO A 208 11.25 -4.52 7.54
CA PRO A 208 11.50 -5.69 6.71
C PRO A 208 10.19 -6.43 6.41
N GLU A 209 9.54 -6.09 5.32
CA GLU A 209 8.24 -6.64 4.95
C GLU A 209 8.29 -8.15 4.68
N ALA A 210 7.33 -8.87 5.26
CA ALA A 210 7.34 -10.33 5.25
C ALA A 210 7.34 -10.94 3.83
N GLY A 211 6.57 -10.37 2.90
CA GLY A 211 6.47 -10.86 1.53
C GLY A 211 7.78 -10.77 0.76
N LEU A 212 8.62 -9.76 1.05
CA LEU A 212 9.94 -9.61 0.42
C LEU A 212 11.02 -10.45 1.11
N SER A 213 10.85 -10.72 2.40
CA SER A 213 11.76 -11.55 3.17
C SER A 213 11.53 -13.04 2.93
N ARG A 214 10.27 -13.46 2.82
CA ARG A 214 9.88 -14.87 2.65
C ARG A 214 8.59 -14.97 1.85
N PHE A 215 8.70 -15.34 0.60
CA PHE A 215 7.57 -15.56 -0.30
C PHE A 215 7.40 -17.03 -0.63
N LYS A 216 6.18 -17.52 -0.52
CA LYS A 216 5.74 -18.82 -1.00
C LYS A 216 4.57 -18.61 -1.94
N HIS A 217 4.74 -19.02 -3.20
CA HIS A 217 3.69 -18.81 -4.20
C HIS A 217 2.50 -19.72 -3.89
N PRO A 218 1.27 -19.20 -3.74
CA PRO A 218 0.12 -20.00 -3.35
C PRO A 218 -0.18 -21.14 -4.32
N GLN A 219 -0.05 -20.90 -5.62
CA GLN A 219 -0.33 -21.90 -6.64
C GLN A 219 0.74 -23.00 -6.78
N ASP A 220 1.94 -22.76 -6.28
CA ASP A 220 3.00 -23.80 -6.26
C ASP A 220 2.66 -24.93 -5.30
N TYR A 221 1.87 -24.65 -4.27
CA TYR A 221 1.36 -25.68 -3.37
C TYR A 221 0.52 -26.73 -4.12
N MET A 222 -0.29 -26.30 -5.08
CA MET A 222 -1.10 -27.20 -5.92
C MET A 222 -0.24 -28.06 -6.84
N LYS A 223 0.98 -27.63 -7.14
CA LYS A 223 1.98 -28.35 -7.95
C LYS A 223 2.95 -29.19 -7.11
N GLY A 224 2.72 -29.29 -5.79
CA GLY A 224 3.61 -30.01 -4.87
C GLY A 224 4.93 -29.29 -4.55
N ASN A 225 5.11 -28.06 -5.03
CA ASN A 225 6.30 -27.27 -4.76
C ASN A 225 6.13 -26.44 -3.49
N MET A 226 6.94 -26.72 -2.48
CA MET A 226 6.88 -26.08 -1.16
C MET A 226 8.01 -25.03 -0.98
N LYS A 227 8.72 -24.69 -2.03
CA LYS A 227 9.89 -23.79 -1.96
C LYS A 227 9.49 -22.39 -1.49
N THR A 228 10.19 -21.91 -0.51
CA THR A 228 10.13 -20.52 -0.06
C THR A 228 11.26 -19.74 -0.72
N THR A 229 10.95 -18.57 -1.28
CA THR A 229 11.92 -17.70 -1.94
C THR A 229 12.12 -16.44 -1.09
N THR A 230 13.37 -16.09 -0.80
CA THR A 230 13.73 -14.76 -0.32
C THR A 230 13.85 -13.85 -1.53
N LEU A 231 12.94 -12.88 -1.65
CA LEU A 231 12.90 -12.00 -2.81
C LEU A 231 13.96 -10.90 -2.72
N ALA A 232 14.01 -10.15 -1.61
CA ALA A 232 14.98 -9.09 -1.45
C ALA A 232 16.40 -9.63 -1.24
N ASP A 233 17.35 -9.17 -2.06
CA ASP A 233 18.79 -9.43 -1.88
C ASP A 233 19.37 -8.55 -0.80
N LEU A 234 18.87 -7.32 -0.68
CA LEU A 234 19.31 -6.33 0.28
C LEU A 234 18.09 -5.57 0.81
N HIS A 235 18.02 -5.44 2.13
CA HIS A 235 17.09 -4.54 2.80
C HIS A 235 17.84 -3.32 3.33
N LEU A 236 17.39 -2.14 2.92
CA LEU A 236 17.90 -0.85 3.37
C LEU A 236 16.85 -0.20 4.28
N PRO A 237 17.01 -0.29 5.61
CA PRO A 237 16.11 0.37 6.54
C PRO A 237 16.35 1.88 6.47
N VAL A 238 15.41 2.61 5.90
CA VAL A 238 15.46 4.06 5.77
C VAL A 238 14.58 4.71 6.81
N ARG A 239 14.97 5.89 7.33
CA ARG A 239 14.08 6.70 8.17
C ARG A 239 12.86 7.13 7.36
N ILE A 240 11.72 7.26 8.03
CA ILE A 240 10.55 7.88 7.43
C ILE A 240 10.92 9.29 6.99
N GLY A 241 10.71 9.58 5.68
CA GLY A 241 11.14 10.83 5.06
C GLY A 241 12.60 10.87 4.58
N GLY A 242 13.38 9.81 4.82
CA GLY A 242 14.79 9.71 4.42
C GLY A 242 15.03 9.25 2.98
N ASP A 243 13.99 8.83 2.25
CA ASP A 243 14.09 8.30 0.90
C ASP A 243 14.79 9.26 -0.08
N ALA A 244 14.44 10.54 -0.01
CA ALA A 244 15.06 11.57 -0.86
C ALA A 244 16.57 11.72 -0.57
N ALA A 245 16.98 11.61 0.69
CA ALA A 245 18.39 11.65 1.06
C ALA A 245 19.14 10.42 0.54
N LEU A 246 18.55 9.21 0.69
CA LEU A 246 19.10 7.98 0.14
C LEU A 246 19.32 8.08 -1.37
N VAL A 247 18.28 8.50 -2.12
CA VAL A 247 18.36 8.62 -3.59
C VAL A 247 19.41 9.67 -3.99
N LYS A 248 19.49 10.81 -3.31
CA LYS A 248 20.56 11.80 -3.55
C LYS A 248 21.95 11.19 -3.33
N GLY A 249 22.12 10.42 -2.25
CA GLY A 249 23.37 9.72 -1.96
C GLY A 249 23.76 8.72 -3.05
N LEU A 250 22.78 7.93 -3.52
CA LEU A 250 23.02 6.96 -4.61
C LEU A 250 23.46 7.66 -5.90
N ILE A 251 22.77 8.74 -6.30
CA ILE A 251 23.12 9.50 -7.51
C ILE A 251 24.48 10.16 -7.34
N LYS A 252 24.74 10.83 -6.20
CA LYS A 252 26.04 11.46 -5.91
C LYS A 252 27.18 10.44 -6.01
N HIS A 253 27.00 9.25 -5.45
CA HIS A 253 27.99 8.18 -5.53
C HIS A 253 28.25 7.73 -6.97
N GLN A 254 27.19 7.57 -7.79
CA GLN A 254 27.35 7.22 -9.21
C GLN A 254 28.10 8.31 -10.00
N LEU A 255 27.80 9.60 -9.73
CA LEU A 255 28.53 10.71 -10.34
C LEU A 255 30.00 10.70 -9.98
N GLN A 256 30.33 10.51 -8.71
CA GLN A 256 31.72 10.44 -8.22
C GLN A 256 32.52 9.28 -8.85
N ARG A 257 31.84 8.18 -9.15
CA ARG A 257 32.45 7.01 -9.82
C ARG A 257 32.42 7.10 -11.33
N ASN A 258 31.89 8.17 -11.91
CA ASN A 258 31.64 8.30 -13.35
C ASN A 258 30.86 7.10 -13.92
N ALA A 259 29.95 6.54 -13.13
CA ALA A 259 29.15 5.34 -13.43
C ALA A 259 27.74 5.76 -13.93
N VAL A 260 27.70 6.63 -14.94
CA VAL A 260 26.46 7.13 -15.55
C VAL A 260 26.45 6.79 -17.05
N ASP A 261 25.28 6.44 -17.57
CA ASP A 261 25.08 6.26 -19.01
C ASP A 261 24.93 7.61 -19.70
N LYS A 262 26.07 8.14 -20.20
CA LYS A 262 26.10 9.43 -20.89
C LYS A 262 25.25 9.44 -22.15
N SER A 263 25.20 8.33 -22.86
CA SER A 263 24.42 8.22 -24.11
C SER A 263 22.93 8.36 -23.83
N PHE A 264 22.43 7.70 -22.80
CA PHE A 264 21.06 7.83 -22.36
C PHE A 264 20.76 9.24 -21.85
N ILE A 265 21.63 9.80 -21.02
CA ILE A 265 21.46 11.13 -20.44
C ILE A 265 21.37 12.19 -21.53
N ASP A 266 22.33 12.20 -22.45
CA ASP A 266 22.42 13.22 -23.51
C ASP A 266 21.26 13.10 -24.51
N GLY A 267 20.78 11.88 -24.76
CA GLY A 267 19.74 11.62 -25.75
C GLY A 267 18.30 11.59 -25.23
N LYS A 268 18.10 11.41 -23.92
CA LYS A 268 16.78 11.09 -23.35
C LYS A 268 16.41 11.91 -22.14
N THR A 269 17.27 12.80 -21.64
CA THR A 269 16.98 13.59 -20.43
C THR A 269 17.31 15.06 -20.62
N ASP A 270 16.62 15.90 -19.85
CA ASP A 270 16.89 17.31 -19.71
C ASP A 270 17.28 17.67 -18.27
N GLY A 271 18.07 18.73 -18.11
CA GLY A 271 18.41 19.29 -16.78
C GLY A 271 19.49 18.50 -16.00
N PHE A 272 20.09 17.45 -16.55
CA PHE A 272 21.07 16.61 -15.86
C PHE A 272 22.25 17.43 -15.30
N LYS A 273 22.80 18.36 -16.07
CA LYS A 273 23.94 19.20 -15.63
C LYS A 273 23.61 20.03 -14.39
N SER A 274 22.42 20.61 -14.37
CA SER A 274 21.95 21.38 -13.21
C SER A 274 21.77 20.52 -11.98
N MET A 275 21.17 19.36 -12.13
CA MET A 275 20.98 18.38 -11.05
C MET A 275 22.32 17.87 -10.52
N ALA A 276 23.25 17.49 -11.39
CA ALA A 276 24.58 17.02 -11.02
C ALA A 276 25.35 18.09 -10.23
N SER A 277 25.37 19.36 -10.70
CA SER A 277 25.99 20.46 -10.00
C SER A 277 25.39 20.72 -8.61
N GLN A 278 24.08 20.61 -8.48
CA GLN A 278 23.44 20.73 -7.16
C GLN A 278 23.85 19.58 -6.22
N LEU A 279 23.96 18.36 -6.73
CA LEU A 279 24.35 17.21 -5.92
C LEU A 279 25.81 17.23 -5.50
N GLU A 280 26.69 17.85 -6.27
CA GLU A 280 28.10 18.06 -5.89
C GLU A 280 28.22 18.90 -4.61
N THR A 281 27.35 19.87 -4.42
CA THR A 281 27.36 20.75 -3.23
C THR A 281 26.73 20.12 -1.98
N VAL A 282 26.04 19.00 -2.09
CA VAL A 282 25.42 18.31 -0.95
C VAL A 282 26.47 17.52 -0.20
N GLU A 283 26.69 17.84 1.07
CA GLU A 283 27.65 17.13 1.91
C GLU A 283 27.11 15.76 2.35
N TRP A 284 27.99 14.75 2.46
CA TRP A 284 27.62 13.41 2.93
C TRP A 284 27.06 13.44 4.34
N ASP A 285 27.58 14.29 5.22
CA ASP A 285 27.11 14.47 6.59
C ASP A 285 25.64 14.92 6.67
N THR A 286 25.09 15.47 5.58
CA THR A 286 23.66 15.81 5.49
C THR A 286 22.79 14.66 4.98
N ILE A 287 23.36 13.68 4.32
CA ILE A 287 22.69 12.54 3.73
C ILE A 287 22.60 11.36 4.72
N GLU A 288 23.73 10.97 5.29
CA GLU A 288 23.84 9.75 6.10
C GLU A 288 22.95 9.75 7.35
N PRO A 289 22.92 10.80 8.18
CA PRO A 289 22.08 10.77 9.39
C PRO A 289 20.57 10.75 9.10
N VAL A 290 20.17 11.32 7.96
CA VAL A 290 18.77 11.41 7.56
C VAL A 290 18.29 10.09 6.94
N SER A 291 19.16 9.42 6.21
CA SER A 291 18.81 8.13 5.58
C SER A 291 18.92 6.93 6.51
N TYR A 292 19.63 7.02 7.65
CA TYR A 292 20.08 5.89 8.49
C TYR A 292 20.92 4.86 7.73
N THR A 293 21.20 5.11 6.49
CA THR A 293 22.07 4.24 5.73
C THR A 293 23.51 4.56 6.11
N HIS A 294 24.08 3.75 6.99
CA HIS A 294 25.51 3.56 6.93
C HIS A 294 25.79 2.90 5.57
N LEU A 295 26.12 3.71 4.59
CA LEU A 295 26.65 3.24 3.31
C LEU A 295 28.07 2.70 3.54
N THR A 296 28.24 1.80 4.46
CA THR A 296 29.35 0.86 4.41
C THR A 296 29.03 -0.08 3.25
N LEU A 297 29.28 0.42 2.05
CA LEU A 297 29.49 -0.48 0.91
C LEU A 297 30.55 -1.48 1.38
N PRO A 298 30.35 -2.79 1.17
CA PRO A 298 31.41 -3.72 1.40
C PRO A 298 32.59 -3.24 0.57
N THR A 299 33.61 -2.68 1.23
CA THR A 299 34.91 -2.52 0.63
C THR A 299 35.27 -3.91 0.15
N LYS A 300 35.42 -4.08 -1.16
CA LYS A 300 36.10 -5.24 -1.70
C LYS A 300 37.37 -5.39 -0.89
N GLN A 301 37.36 -6.26 0.05
CA GLN A 301 38.56 -6.98 0.44
C GLN A 301 38.59 -8.23 -0.44
N ASP A 302 39.50 -8.20 -1.36
CA ASP A 302 40.11 -9.22 -2.20
C ASP A 302 39.48 -10.61 -2.28
#